data_9920840603da24443f66a0fb5ac90fa5
#
_entry.id   9920840603da24443f66a0fb5ac90fa5
#
_cell.length_a   1.000
_cell.length_b   1.000
_cell.length_c   1.000
_cell.angle_alpha   90.00
_cell.angle_beta   90.00
_cell.angle_gamma   90.00
#
_symmetry.space_group_name_H-M   'P 1'
#
loop_
_entity.id
_entity.type
_entity.pdbx_description
1 polymer ?
#
loop_
_entity_poly.entity_id
_entity_poly.type
_entity_poly.pdbx_seq_one_letter_code
_entity_poly.pdbx_strand_id
1 'polypeptide(L)'
;MTRLDTCFGRYCGQVLDGEALVGLLRRYGIGQAEQAAVRAFGRIVSAEELANDLLERLNLDEESAPSASVSLALRAFCRELACVARWDFLPGWPVALQARWSECYLAGAVTEFPFIAVETLIGLCHERLFGERAMVHRLELDIERALVRVGWCLGGLLAASSIEHEQNLRLAAEDGDPVLGLPNRRRFLTLLAERLASQGAGRQLGLVVLNVEWGRSVDVLALDERDHLRLALSEVMRGVLRPKDILCFLGDD
;
A
#
# COMPACT_ATOMS: atom_id res chain seq x y z
N MET A 1 -7.56 12.87 15.95
CA MET A 1 -7.62 12.82 14.47
C MET A 1 -7.24 14.19 13.95
N THR A 2 -6.03 14.31 13.48
CA THR A 2 -5.42 15.58 13.05
C THR A 2 -5.82 15.90 11.61
N ARG A 3 -5.80 17.18 11.22
CA ARG A 3 -6.16 17.69 9.89
C ARG A 3 -5.43 16.99 8.71
N LEU A 4 -4.41 16.18 8.95
CA LEU A 4 -3.70 15.39 7.94
C LEU A 4 -4.56 14.22 7.41
N ASP A 5 -5.35 13.56 8.26
CA ASP A 5 -6.16 12.39 7.88
C ASP A 5 -7.22 12.72 6.81
N THR A 6 -7.75 13.96 6.83
CA THR A 6 -8.78 14.37 5.86
C THR A 6 -8.24 14.79 4.49
N CYS A 7 -6.93 15.06 4.40
CA CYS A 7 -6.32 15.54 3.15
C CYS A 7 -5.85 14.41 2.23
N PHE A 8 -5.33 13.33 2.79
CA PHE A 8 -4.76 12.22 2.02
C PHE A 8 -5.72 11.08 1.77
N GLY A 9 -6.66 10.78 2.68
CA GLY A 9 -7.65 9.72 2.51
C GLY A 9 -8.54 9.86 1.27
N ARG A 10 -8.57 11.04 0.63
CA ARG A 10 -9.30 11.25 -0.63
C ARG A 10 -8.54 10.79 -1.87
N TYR A 11 -7.24 10.56 -1.76
CA TYR A 11 -6.38 10.25 -2.92
C TYR A 11 -5.84 8.82 -2.90
N CYS A 12 -6.07 8.08 -1.82
CA CYS A 12 -5.68 6.68 -1.75
C CYS A 12 -6.57 5.81 -2.65
N GLY A 13 -5.94 5.02 -3.51
CA GLY A 13 -6.63 4.07 -4.39
C GLY A 13 -7.38 4.68 -5.57
N GLN A 14 -7.47 6.01 -5.70
CA GLN A 14 -8.08 6.67 -6.86
C GLN A 14 -7.03 7.14 -7.85
N VAL A 15 -7.29 6.88 -9.13
CA VAL A 15 -6.51 7.53 -10.20
C VAL A 15 -6.71 9.03 -10.05
N LEU A 16 -5.66 9.76 -9.71
CA LEU A 16 -5.69 11.22 -9.64
C LEU A 16 -5.94 11.73 -11.07
N ASP A 17 -7.08 12.37 -11.29
CA ASP A 17 -7.26 13.17 -12.49
C ASP A 17 -6.34 14.40 -12.48
N GLY A 18 -6.26 15.10 -13.60
CA GLY A 18 -5.36 16.26 -13.73
C GLY A 18 -5.66 17.37 -12.70
N GLU A 19 -6.92 17.59 -12.33
CA GLU A 19 -7.31 18.61 -11.34
C GLU A 19 -6.92 18.21 -9.92
N ALA A 20 -7.13 16.96 -9.55
CA ALA A 20 -6.76 16.43 -8.24
C ALA A 20 -5.24 16.47 -8.05
N LEU A 21 -4.45 16.13 -9.07
CA LEU A 21 -2.99 16.24 -9.03
C LEU A 21 -2.54 17.70 -8.85
N VAL A 22 -3.10 18.64 -9.63
CA VAL A 22 -2.80 20.07 -9.48
C VAL A 22 -3.17 20.57 -8.09
N GLY A 23 -4.31 20.14 -7.54
CA GLY A 23 -4.73 20.45 -6.18
C GLY A 23 -3.76 19.92 -5.12
N LEU A 24 -3.26 18.69 -5.30
CA LEU A 24 -2.26 18.08 -4.43
C LEU A 24 -0.94 18.87 -4.49
N LEU A 25 -0.40 19.10 -5.66
CA LEU A 25 0.86 19.84 -5.84
C LEU A 25 0.80 21.24 -5.23
N ARG A 26 -0.31 21.97 -5.42
CA ARG A 26 -0.51 23.29 -4.82
C ARG A 26 -0.46 23.26 -3.28
N ARG A 27 -0.99 22.25 -2.65
CA ARG A 27 -0.96 22.12 -1.16
C ARG A 27 0.46 22.04 -0.61
N TYR A 28 1.37 21.45 -1.38
CA TYR A 28 2.80 21.37 -1.05
C TYR A 28 3.60 22.54 -1.59
N GLY A 29 2.93 23.55 -2.17
CA GLY A 29 3.58 24.71 -2.75
C GLY A 29 4.39 24.38 -4.00
N ILE A 30 3.99 23.32 -4.73
CA ILE A 30 4.62 22.92 -5.98
C ILE A 30 3.85 23.56 -7.14
N GLY A 31 4.25 24.76 -7.50
CA GLY A 31 3.72 25.49 -8.64
C GLY A 31 4.51 25.23 -9.92
N GLN A 32 4.27 26.03 -10.95
CA GLN A 32 4.97 25.90 -12.24
C GLN A 32 6.48 26.13 -12.13
N ALA A 33 6.90 27.04 -11.25
CA ALA A 33 8.31 27.35 -11.05
C ALA A 33 9.05 26.15 -10.44
N GLU A 34 8.48 25.54 -9.40
CA GLU A 34 9.03 24.35 -8.77
C GLU A 34 9.06 23.16 -9.73
N GLN A 35 8.01 22.96 -10.51
CA GLN A 35 7.98 21.91 -11.53
C GLN A 35 9.04 22.13 -12.61
N ALA A 36 9.27 23.39 -13.03
CA ALA A 36 10.32 23.73 -13.98
C ALA A 36 11.72 23.48 -13.40
N ALA A 37 11.92 23.83 -12.11
CA ALA A 37 13.18 23.62 -11.41
C ALA A 37 13.52 22.11 -11.31
N VAL A 38 12.52 21.30 -10.95
CA VAL A 38 12.69 19.84 -10.89
C VAL A 38 12.96 19.22 -12.27
N ARG A 39 12.26 19.66 -13.30
CA ARG A 39 12.58 19.24 -14.69
C ARG A 39 14.00 19.63 -15.11
N ALA A 40 14.49 20.78 -14.65
CA ALA A 40 15.87 21.19 -14.89
C ALA A 40 16.86 20.23 -14.21
N PHE A 41 16.57 19.81 -12.97
CA PHE A 41 17.36 18.80 -12.26
C PHE A 41 17.39 17.47 -13.01
N GLY A 42 16.24 16.96 -13.45
CA GLY A 42 16.15 15.71 -14.19
C GLY A 42 16.85 15.70 -15.57
N ARG A 43 17.30 16.87 -16.07
CA ARG A 43 18.18 16.96 -17.25
C ARG A 43 19.65 16.81 -16.88
N ILE A 44 20.01 17.03 -15.64
CA ILE A 44 21.38 17.03 -15.15
C ILE A 44 21.73 15.66 -14.53
N VAL A 45 20.74 15.04 -13.87
CA VAL A 45 20.91 13.81 -13.10
C VAL A 45 20.13 12.68 -13.77
N SER A 46 20.82 11.56 -14.03
CA SER A 46 20.17 10.36 -14.55
C SER A 46 19.34 9.67 -13.47
N ALA A 47 18.08 9.33 -13.80
CA ALA A 47 17.23 8.57 -12.88
C ALA A 47 17.79 7.17 -12.58
N GLU A 48 18.52 6.57 -13.52
CA GLU A 48 19.14 5.26 -13.34
C GLU A 48 20.33 5.33 -12.38
N GLU A 49 21.21 6.34 -12.51
CA GLU A 49 22.29 6.57 -11.56
C GLU A 49 21.75 6.85 -10.17
N LEU A 50 20.72 7.70 -10.07
CA LEU A 50 20.08 8.01 -8.80
C LEU A 50 19.42 6.79 -8.14
N ALA A 51 18.83 5.90 -8.96
CA ALA A 51 18.27 4.64 -8.48
C ALA A 51 19.36 3.71 -7.93
N ASN A 52 20.48 3.60 -8.63
CA ASN A 52 21.60 2.77 -8.20
C ASN A 52 22.23 3.30 -6.90
N ASP A 53 22.48 4.61 -6.83
CA ASP A 53 22.97 5.26 -5.61
C ASP A 53 22.01 5.06 -4.42
N LEU A 54 20.70 5.13 -4.68
CA LEU A 54 19.67 4.91 -3.67
C LEU A 54 19.68 3.46 -3.16
N LEU A 55 19.80 2.49 -4.06
CA LEU A 55 19.87 1.08 -3.70
C LEU A 55 21.12 0.76 -2.89
N GLU A 56 22.27 1.31 -3.27
CA GLU A 56 23.53 1.18 -2.56
C GLU A 56 23.42 1.77 -1.14
N ARG A 57 22.93 3.02 -1.02
CA ARG A 57 22.74 3.69 0.29
C ARG A 57 21.82 2.95 1.24
N LEU A 58 20.81 2.29 0.71
CA LEU A 58 19.84 1.52 1.50
C LEU A 58 20.29 0.07 1.75
N ASN A 59 21.51 -0.31 1.34
CA ASN A 59 22.04 -1.67 1.42
C ASN A 59 21.07 -2.73 0.84
N LEU A 60 20.44 -2.39 -0.28
CA LEU A 60 19.53 -3.28 -1.00
C LEU A 60 20.23 -4.05 -2.12
N ASP A 61 21.55 -4.17 -2.06
CA ASP A 61 22.35 -4.96 -3.01
C ASP A 61 22.03 -6.45 -2.90
N GLU A 62 22.40 -7.21 -3.96
CA GLU A 62 21.94 -8.61 -4.12
C GLU A 62 22.32 -9.54 -2.99
N GLU A 63 23.33 -9.17 -2.18
CA GLU A 63 23.89 -10.03 -1.14
C GLU A 63 23.28 -9.85 0.26
N SER A 64 22.54 -8.77 0.55
CA SER A 64 22.20 -8.36 1.93
C SER A 64 20.73 -8.52 2.34
N ALA A 65 19.85 -9.07 1.50
CA ALA A 65 18.41 -8.97 1.71
C ALA A 65 17.80 -10.06 2.62
N PRO A 66 16.85 -9.70 3.50
CA PRO A 66 16.21 -10.61 4.45
C PRO A 66 15.32 -11.69 3.80
N SER A 67 14.79 -11.45 2.62
CA SER A 67 14.15 -12.43 1.74
C SER A 67 14.19 -11.94 0.29
N ALA A 68 14.30 -12.86 -0.66
CA ALA A 68 14.39 -12.52 -2.09
C ALA A 68 13.17 -11.73 -2.61
N SER A 69 11.97 -12.02 -2.08
CA SER A 69 10.73 -11.35 -2.50
C SER A 69 10.64 -9.91 -2.00
N VAL A 70 10.98 -9.66 -0.73
CA VAL A 70 11.00 -8.30 -0.14
C VAL A 70 12.03 -7.44 -0.84
N SER A 71 13.25 -7.96 -1.06
CA SER A 71 14.31 -7.23 -1.75
C SER A 71 13.91 -6.83 -3.17
N LEU A 72 13.32 -7.75 -3.93
CA LEU A 72 12.86 -7.46 -5.29
C LEU A 72 11.81 -6.33 -5.32
N ALA A 73 10.83 -6.38 -4.41
CA ALA A 73 9.80 -5.36 -4.30
C ALA A 73 10.39 -4.00 -3.90
N LEU A 74 11.28 -3.95 -2.91
CA LEU A 74 11.94 -2.72 -2.47
C LEU A 74 12.82 -2.09 -3.56
N ARG A 75 13.53 -2.90 -4.33
CA ARG A 75 14.30 -2.42 -5.49
C ARG A 75 13.41 -1.83 -6.56
N ALA A 76 12.28 -2.49 -6.88
CA ALA A 76 11.31 -1.95 -7.83
C ALA A 76 10.73 -0.61 -7.35
N PHE A 77 10.42 -0.50 -6.06
CA PHE A 77 9.97 0.73 -5.44
C PHE A 77 11.02 1.85 -5.52
N CYS A 78 12.28 1.57 -5.17
CA CYS A 78 13.35 2.56 -5.23
C CYS A 78 13.60 3.05 -6.68
N ARG A 79 13.52 2.16 -7.67
CA ARG A 79 13.62 2.54 -9.07
C ARG A 79 12.45 3.44 -9.51
N GLU A 80 11.24 3.13 -9.09
CA GLU A 80 10.06 3.97 -9.37
C GLU A 80 10.20 5.33 -8.67
N LEU A 81 10.65 5.33 -7.40
CA LEU A 81 10.91 6.55 -6.64
C LEU A 81 11.95 7.42 -7.32
N ALA A 82 13.05 6.86 -7.82
CA ALA A 82 14.07 7.59 -8.57
C ALA A 82 13.58 8.08 -9.94
N CYS A 83 12.65 7.35 -10.61
CA CYS A 83 12.01 7.79 -11.84
C CYS A 83 11.16 9.04 -11.64
N VAL A 84 10.71 9.32 -10.43
CA VAL A 84 10.09 10.60 -10.07
C VAL A 84 11.05 11.78 -10.34
N ALA A 85 12.35 11.58 -10.36
CA ALA A 85 13.32 12.60 -10.78
C ALA A 85 13.21 12.97 -12.27
N ARG A 86 12.61 12.15 -13.13
CA ARG A 86 12.27 12.55 -14.53
C ARG A 86 11.09 13.51 -14.64
N TRP A 87 10.29 13.59 -13.66
CA TRP A 87 9.30 14.57 -13.24
C TRP A 87 8.49 15.22 -14.36
N ASP A 88 7.84 14.37 -15.11
CA ASP A 88 6.82 14.86 -16.03
C ASP A 88 5.51 15.23 -15.31
N PHE A 89 5.43 15.07 -13.99
CA PHE A 89 4.23 15.31 -13.17
C PHE A 89 2.96 14.78 -13.84
N LEU A 90 3.07 13.61 -14.45
CA LEU A 90 1.96 12.95 -15.09
C LEU A 90 0.96 12.47 -14.04
N PRO A 91 -0.35 12.54 -14.30
CA PRO A 91 -1.38 12.14 -13.33
C PRO A 91 -1.25 10.70 -12.83
N GLY A 92 -0.60 9.83 -13.60
CA GLY A 92 -0.42 8.41 -13.24
C GLY A 92 0.74 8.11 -12.27
N TRP A 93 1.71 9.01 -12.09
CA TRP A 93 2.90 8.70 -11.29
C TRP A 93 2.61 8.45 -9.79
N PRO A 94 1.69 9.19 -9.11
CA PRO A 94 1.41 8.90 -7.70
C PRO A 94 0.80 7.52 -7.53
N VAL A 95 -0.04 7.09 -8.47
CA VAL A 95 -0.68 5.78 -8.47
C VAL A 95 0.34 4.66 -8.69
N ALA A 96 1.27 4.85 -9.63
CA ALA A 96 2.34 3.89 -9.87
C ALA A 96 3.22 3.70 -8.63
N LEU A 97 3.62 4.80 -7.99
CA LEU A 97 4.44 4.76 -6.78
C LEU A 97 3.69 4.10 -5.60
N GLN A 98 2.41 4.42 -5.41
CA GLN A 98 1.58 3.78 -4.39
C GLN A 98 1.41 2.28 -4.64
N ALA A 99 1.19 1.88 -5.89
CA ALA A 99 1.09 0.46 -6.27
C ALA A 99 2.39 -0.29 -5.92
N ARG A 100 3.56 0.29 -6.25
CA ARG A 100 4.86 -0.31 -5.88
C ARG A 100 5.07 -0.40 -4.38
N TRP A 101 4.65 0.65 -3.64
CA TRP A 101 4.69 0.58 -2.19
C TRP A 101 3.76 -0.50 -1.62
N SER A 102 2.57 -0.63 -2.17
CA SER A 102 1.63 -1.69 -1.78
C SER A 102 2.22 -3.09 -1.98
N GLU A 103 2.92 -3.33 -3.10
CA GLU A 103 3.65 -4.58 -3.34
C GLU A 103 4.72 -4.83 -2.27
N CYS A 104 5.48 -3.81 -1.88
CA CYS A 104 6.49 -3.91 -0.81
C CYS A 104 5.86 -4.27 0.54
N TYR A 105 4.76 -3.60 0.89
CA TYR A 105 4.06 -3.82 2.14
C TYR A 105 3.51 -5.25 2.23
N LEU A 106 2.88 -5.74 1.15
CA LEU A 106 2.38 -7.11 1.07
C LEU A 106 3.50 -8.16 1.11
N ALA A 107 4.70 -7.81 0.63
CA ALA A 107 5.88 -8.65 0.74
C ALA A 107 6.49 -8.67 2.16
N GLY A 108 6.02 -7.82 3.08
CA GLY A 108 6.49 -7.75 4.46
C GLY A 108 7.53 -6.65 4.72
N ALA A 109 7.59 -5.61 3.88
CA ALA A 109 8.44 -4.46 4.14
C ALA A 109 7.96 -3.67 5.37
N VAL A 110 8.89 -3.09 6.13
CA VAL A 110 8.57 -2.26 7.29
C VAL A 110 7.94 -0.92 6.88
N THR A 111 7.00 -0.44 7.67
CA THR A 111 6.19 0.75 7.37
C THR A 111 6.97 2.05 7.28
N GLU A 112 8.13 2.11 7.92
CA GLU A 112 9.04 3.27 7.91
C GLU A 112 9.89 3.39 6.66
N PHE A 113 10.04 2.28 5.91
CA PHE A 113 10.93 2.23 4.75
C PHE A 113 10.68 3.33 3.70
N PRO A 114 9.42 3.68 3.34
CA PRO A 114 9.18 4.72 2.34
C PRO A 114 9.74 6.08 2.75
N PHE A 115 9.68 6.41 4.04
CA PHE A 115 10.19 7.68 4.56
C PHE A 115 11.71 7.71 4.49
N ILE A 116 12.37 6.61 4.89
CA ILE A 116 13.82 6.45 4.80
C ILE A 116 14.27 6.56 3.34
N ALA A 117 13.56 5.93 2.41
CA ALA A 117 13.88 5.97 0.98
C ALA A 117 13.71 7.39 0.40
N VAL A 118 12.64 8.10 0.76
CA VAL A 118 12.42 9.50 0.31
C VAL A 118 13.47 10.44 0.90
N GLU A 119 13.79 10.32 2.17
CA GLU A 119 14.83 11.12 2.84
C GLU A 119 16.20 10.89 2.19
N THR A 120 16.57 9.62 1.98
CA THR A 120 17.82 9.24 1.33
C THR A 120 17.89 9.79 -0.08
N LEU A 121 16.78 9.70 -0.86
CA LEU A 121 16.71 10.26 -2.20
C LEU A 121 16.93 11.77 -2.21
N ILE A 122 16.31 12.52 -1.30
CA ILE A 122 16.50 13.97 -1.19
C ILE A 122 17.95 14.29 -0.85
N GLY A 123 18.56 13.54 0.07
CA GLY A 123 19.98 13.69 0.41
C GLY A 123 20.88 13.47 -0.78
N LEU A 124 20.65 12.42 -1.58
CA LEU A 124 21.38 12.16 -2.82
C LEU A 124 21.19 13.27 -3.86
N CYS A 125 19.97 13.78 -4.01
CA CYS A 125 19.71 14.92 -4.89
C CYS A 125 20.49 16.17 -4.43
N HIS A 126 20.54 16.42 -3.14
CA HIS A 126 21.31 17.52 -2.56
C HIS A 126 22.82 17.35 -2.83
N GLU A 127 23.36 16.19 -2.61
CA GLU A 127 24.77 15.86 -2.89
C GLU A 127 25.11 16.07 -4.38
N ARG A 128 24.23 15.63 -5.26
CA ARG A 128 24.41 15.81 -6.72
C ARG A 128 24.31 17.27 -7.18
N LEU A 129 23.51 18.11 -6.50
CA LEU A 129 23.38 19.53 -6.81
C LEU A 129 24.56 20.34 -6.33
N PHE A 130 24.99 20.11 -5.11
CA PHE A 130 25.98 20.98 -4.45
C PHE A 130 27.37 20.40 -4.49
N GLY A 131 27.53 19.08 -4.38
CA GLY A 131 28.82 18.39 -4.42
C GLY A 131 29.87 19.08 -3.55
N GLU A 132 31.10 19.17 -4.07
CA GLU A 132 32.22 19.91 -3.41
C GLU A 132 32.32 21.39 -3.83
N ARG A 133 31.27 21.97 -4.42
CA ARG A 133 31.30 23.34 -4.95
C ARG A 133 31.21 24.39 -3.85
N ALA A 134 32.12 25.32 -3.88
CA ALA A 134 32.19 26.43 -2.91
C ALA A 134 31.16 27.56 -3.17
N MET A 135 30.52 27.60 -4.32
CA MET A 135 29.54 28.65 -4.69
C MET A 135 28.25 28.03 -5.16
N VAL A 136 27.15 28.43 -4.52
CA VAL A 136 25.80 27.99 -4.83
C VAL A 136 25.10 29.04 -5.67
N HIS A 137 24.59 28.65 -6.84
CA HIS A 137 23.80 29.52 -7.69
C HIS A 137 22.33 29.56 -7.24
N ARG A 138 21.63 30.66 -7.51
CA ARG A 138 20.21 30.83 -7.16
C ARG A 138 19.33 29.71 -7.73
N LEU A 139 19.63 29.21 -8.92
CA LEU A 139 18.92 28.13 -9.56
C LEU A 139 19.03 26.82 -8.74
N GLU A 140 20.20 26.53 -8.19
CA GLU A 140 20.43 25.33 -7.35
C GLU A 140 19.59 25.38 -6.08
N LEU A 141 19.47 26.56 -5.45
CA LEU A 141 18.58 26.75 -4.29
C LEU A 141 17.10 26.59 -4.63
N ASP A 142 16.68 27.06 -5.81
CA ASP A 142 15.30 26.91 -6.27
C ASP A 142 14.97 25.43 -6.57
N ILE A 143 15.93 24.68 -7.13
CA ILE A 143 15.83 23.24 -7.35
C ILE A 143 15.75 22.50 -6.00
N GLU A 144 16.64 22.81 -5.05
CA GLU A 144 16.63 22.20 -3.73
C GLU A 144 15.28 22.38 -3.02
N ARG A 145 14.78 23.62 -2.98
CA ARG A 145 13.46 23.90 -2.38
C ARG A 145 12.34 23.12 -3.04
N ALA A 146 12.39 23.00 -4.36
CA ALA A 146 11.41 22.23 -5.10
C ALA A 146 11.50 20.74 -4.76
N LEU A 147 12.70 20.17 -4.70
CA LEU A 147 12.94 18.77 -4.34
C LEU A 147 12.46 18.45 -2.92
N VAL A 148 12.76 19.33 -1.95
CA VAL A 148 12.27 19.17 -0.56
C VAL A 148 10.74 19.15 -0.51
N ARG A 149 10.07 20.07 -1.20
CA ARG A 149 8.59 20.12 -1.26
C ARG A 149 8.00 18.85 -1.88
N VAL A 150 8.64 18.37 -2.90
CA VAL A 150 8.22 17.13 -3.53
C VAL A 150 8.47 15.94 -2.62
N GLY A 151 9.58 15.87 -1.91
CA GLY A 151 9.83 14.86 -0.89
C GLY A 151 8.74 14.83 0.18
N TRP A 152 8.31 16.00 0.66
CA TRP A 152 7.18 16.09 1.59
C TRP A 152 5.85 15.59 0.97
N CYS A 153 5.62 15.91 -0.31
CA CYS A 153 4.44 15.42 -1.03
C CYS A 153 4.46 13.89 -1.15
N LEU A 154 5.60 13.32 -1.54
CA LEU A 154 5.80 11.88 -1.63
C LEU A 154 5.63 11.18 -0.28
N GLY A 155 6.31 11.69 0.74
CA GLY A 155 6.20 11.15 2.10
C GLY A 155 4.75 11.12 2.59
N GLY A 156 4.00 12.19 2.34
CA GLY A 156 2.59 12.27 2.68
C GLY A 156 1.71 11.25 1.93
N LEU A 157 1.93 11.07 0.62
CA LEU A 157 1.21 10.08 -0.17
C LEU A 157 1.49 8.65 0.29
N LEU A 158 2.75 8.33 0.56
CA LEU A 158 3.16 7.00 1.01
C LEU A 158 2.66 6.71 2.43
N ALA A 159 2.67 7.71 3.32
CA ALA A 159 2.08 7.59 4.66
C ALA A 159 0.59 7.27 4.60
N ALA A 160 -0.16 7.99 3.75
CA ALA A 160 -1.59 7.75 3.58
C ALA A 160 -1.86 6.32 3.05
N SER A 161 -1.07 5.85 2.09
CA SER A 161 -1.16 4.48 1.58
C SER A 161 -0.88 3.43 2.66
N SER A 162 0.15 3.64 3.51
CA SER A 162 0.45 2.74 4.61
C SER A 162 -0.68 2.66 5.64
N ILE A 163 -1.27 3.81 6.00
CA ILE A 163 -2.41 3.87 6.92
C ILE A 163 -3.62 3.13 6.35
N GLU A 164 -3.92 3.33 5.06
CA GLU A 164 -5.02 2.64 4.39
C GLU A 164 -4.81 1.12 4.38
N HIS A 165 -3.59 0.66 4.06
CA HIS A 165 -3.26 -0.76 4.13
C HIS A 165 -3.43 -1.34 5.51
N GLU A 166 -2.94 -0.66 6.54
CA GLU A 166 -3.09 -1.10 7.93
C GLU A 166 -4.56 -1.17 8.34
N GLN A 167 -5.36 -0.15 7.96
CA GLN A 167 -6.80 -0.16 8.21
C GLN A 167 -7.51 -1.31 7.49
N ASN A 168 -7.17 -1.58 6.24
CA ASN A 168 -7.73 -2.69 5.48
C ASN A 168 -7.37 -4.05 6.09
N LEU A 169 -6.14 -4.23 6.56
CA LEU A 169 -5.72 -5.44 7.27
C LEU A 169 -6.47 -5.61 8.58
N ARG A 170 -6.63 -4.54 9.37
CA ARG A 170 -7.42 -4.57 10.61
C ARG A 170 -8.88 -4.92 10.32
N LEU A 171 -9.49 -4.29 9.33
CA LEU A 171 -10.87 -4.60 8.92
C LEU A 171 -10.98 -6.04 8.42
N ALA A 172 -10.03 -6.54 7.65
CA ALA A 172 -10.01 -7.93 7.20
C ALA A 172 -9.88 -8.92 8.38
N ALA A 173 -9.02 -8.60 9.35
CA ALA A 173 -8.86 -9.37 10.57
C ALA A 173 -10.11 -9.34 11.46
N GLU A 174 -10.80 -8.19 11.52
CA GLU A 174 -12.06 -8.04 12.26
C GLU A 174 -13.25 -8.72 11.57
N ASP A 175 -13.21 -8.89 10.23
CA ASP A 175 -14.28 -9.42 9.40
C ASP A 175 -14.14 -10.93 9.14
N GLY A 176 -12.99 -11.53 9.47
CA GLY A 176 -12.69 -12.93 9.28
C GLY A 176 -12.49 -13.71 10.58
N ASP A 177 -12.71 -15.01 10.52
CA ASP A 177 -12.24 -15.93 11.55
C ASP A 177 -10.72 -16.15 11.37
N PRO A 178 -9.91 -15.98 12.42
CA PRO A 178 -8.45 -16.03 12.30
C PRO A 178 -7.90 -17.41 11.95
N VAL A 179 -8.65 -18.48 12.26
CA VAL A 179 -8.25 -19.88 12.00
C VAL A 179 -8.68 -20.31 10.61
N LEU A 180 -9.94 -20.03 10.25
CA LEU A 180 -10.55 -20.55 9.02
C LEU A 180 -10.36 -19.62 7.83
N GLY A 181 -10.03 -18.34 8.05
CA GLY A 181 -10.02 -17.30 7.01
C GLY A 181 -11.40 -17.12 6.35
N LEU A 182 -12.46 -17.57 6.99
CA LEU A 182 -13.84 -17.41 6.53
C LEU A 182 -14.41 -16.10 7.07
N PRO A 183 -15.35 -15.44 6.35
CA PRO A 183 -16.10 -14.32 6.90
C PRO A 183 -16.77 -14.71 8.21
N ASN A 184 -16.60 -13.87 9.24
CA ASN A 184 -17.26 -14.05 10.53
C ASN A 184 -18.70 -13.53 10.51
N ARG A 185 -19.40 -13.59 11.66
CA ARG A 185 -20.78 -13.15 11.80
C ARG A 185 -20.98 -11.69 11.35
N ARG A 186 -20.06 -10.79 11.68
CA ARG A 186 -20.17 -9.36 11.30
C ARG A 186 -20.11 -9.21 9.78
N ARG A 187 -19.12 -9.81 9.15
CA ARG A 187 -18.97 -9.78 7.69
C ARG A 187 -20.10 -10.48 6.97
N PHE A 188 -20.60 -11.59 7.54
CA PHE A 188 -21.79 -12.29 7.03
C PHE A 188 -22.97 -11.35 6.89
N LEU A 189 -23.30 -10.58 7.94
CA LEU A 189 -24.45 -9.66 7.91
C LEU A 189 -24.29 -8.56 6.85
N THR A 190 -23.07 -8.04 6.67
CA THR A 190 -22.74 -7.07 5.63
C THR A 190 -22.95 -7.67 4.24
N LEU A 191 -22.36 -8.85 4.00
CA LEU A 191 -22.50 -9.57 2.71
C LEU A 191 -23.97 -9.91 2.38
N LEU A 192 -24.73 -10.32 3.40
CA LEU A 192 -26.15 -10.60 3.25
C LEU A 192 -26.93 -9.35 2.85
N ALA A 193 -26.67 -8.21 3.52
CA ALA A 193 -27.30 -6.94 3.20
C ALA A 193 -26.93 -6.47 1.77
N GLU A 194 -25.67 -6.57 1.37
CA GLU A 194 -25.20 -6.25 0.03
C GLU A 194 -25.90 -7.12 -1.04
N ARG A 195 -26.02 -8.42 -0.76
CA ARG A 195 -26.69 -9.36 -1.68
C ARG A 195 -28.18 -9.07 -1.80
N LEU A 196 -28.85 -8.76 -0.70
CA LEU A 196 -30.27 -8.37 -0.71
C LEU A 196 -30.50 -7.08 -1.45
N ALA A 197 -29.63 -6.07 -1.25
CA ALA A 197 -29.73 -4.79 -1.95
C ALA A 197 -29.48 -4.91 -3.47
N SER A 198 -28.60 -5.85 -3.87
CA SER A 198 -28.26 -6.07 -5.28
C SER A 198 -29.22 -7.02 -6.01
N GLN A 199 -30.20 -7.58 -5.32
CA GLN A 199 -31.20 -8.47 -5.93
C GLN A 199 -32.12 -7.68 -6.86
N GLY A 200 -32.05 -8.02 -8.16
CA GLY A 200 -33.10 -7.63 -9.13
C GLY A 200 -34.40 -8.45 -8.94
N ALA A 201 -35.49 -7.93 -9.37
CA ALA A 201 -36.80 -8.60 -9.35
C ALA A 201 -36.70 -10.02 -9.95
N GLY A 202 -37.09 -11.03 -9.17
CA GLY A 202 -37.14 -12.42 -9.60
C GLY A 202 -35.92 -13.30 -9.24
N ARG A 203 -34.93 -12.79 -8.55
CA ARG A 203 -33.84 -13.63 -7.99
C ARG A 203 -34.13 -14.01 -6.55
N GLN A 204 -33.89 -15.28 -6.20
CA GLN A 204 -34.01 -15.78 -4.83
C GLN A 204 -32.65 -16.00 -4.20
N LEU A 205 -32.49 -15.58 -2.95
CA LEU A 205 -31.33 -15.88 -2.12
C LEU A 205 -31.70 -17.01 -1.18
N GLY A 206 -30.93 -18.10 -1.21
CA GLY A 206 -31.02 -19.17 -0.25
C GLY A 206 -30.02 -18.95 0.89
N LEU A 207 -30.48 -19.12 2.13
CA LEU A 207 -29.63 -19.13 3.31
C LEU A 207 -29.71 -20.52 3.94
N VAL A 208 -28.57 -21.14 4.19
CA VAL A 208 -28.45 -22.42 4.88
C VAL A 208 -27.59 -22.18 6.11
N VAL A 209 -28.12 -22.56 7.28
CA VAL A 209 -27.38 -22.55 8.55
C VAL A 209 -27.12 -24.00 8.93
N LEU A 210 -25.85 -24.32 9.14
CA LEU A 210 -25.39 -25.63 9.56
C LEU A 210 -24.87 -25.52 10.98
N ASN A 211 -25.39 -26.39 11.86
CA ASN A 211 -24.83 -26.62 13.17
C ASN A 211 -24.07 -27.95 13.15
N VAL A 212 -22.82 -27.93 13.53
CA VAL A 212 -21.97 -29.13 13.57
C VAL A 212 -21.78 -29.54 15.01
N GLU A 213 -22.47 -30.64 15.40
CA GLU A 213 -22.27 -31.22 16.71
C GLU A 213 -21.02 -32.10 16.71
N TRP A 214 -20.02 -31.62 17.38
CA TRP A 214 -18.84 -32.44 17.67
C TRP A 214 -19.17 -33.40 18.81
N GLY A 215 -18.98 -34.70 18.61
CA GLY A 215 -19.18 -35.65 19.67
C GLY A 215 -18.30 -35.38 20.90
N ARG A 216 -18.65 -35.92 22.06
CA ARG A 216 -17.93 -35.69 23.34
C ARG A 216 -16.41 -35.89 23.29
N SER A 217 -15.91 -36.60 22.29
CA SER A 217 -14.47 -36.84 22.08
C SER A 217 -13.71 -35.54 21.71
N VAL A 218 -14.39 -34.53 21.17
CA VAL A 218 -13.76 -33.27 20.77
C VAL A 218 -13.51 -32.32 21.94
N ASP A 219 -14.29 -32.47 23.03
CA ASP A 219 -14.09 -31.67 24.25
C ASP A 219 -12.74 -32.00 24.95
N VAL A 220 -12.16 -33.16 24.64
CA VAL A 220 -10.89 -33.65 25.19
C VAL A 220 -9.70 -33.26 24.30
N LEU A 221 -9.95 -32.81 23.05
CA LEU A 221 -8.90 -32.46 22.12
C LEU A 221 -8.19 -31.16 22.51
N ALA A 222 -6.91 -31.07 22.21
CA ALA A 222 -6.15 -29.84 22.31
C ALA A 222 -6.69 -28.78 21.32
N LEU A 223 -6.39 -27.51 21.59
CA LEU A 223 -6.93 -26.39 20.81
C LEU A 223 -6.55 -26.48 19.32
N ASP A 224 -5.29 -26.83 19.04
CA ASP A 224 -4.74 -27.04 17.71
C ASP A 224 -5.43 -28.20 16.95
N GLU A 225 -5.79 -29.27 17.63
CA GLU A 225 -6.53 -30.41 17.05
C GLU A 225 -7.96 -30.01 16.66
N ARG A 226 -8.62 -29.18 17.47
CA ARG A 226 -9.95 -28.64 17.15
C ARG A 226 -9.87 -27.71 15.92
N ASP A 227 -8.84 -26.87 15.84
CA ASP A 227 -8.65 -25.97 14.71
C ASP A 227 -8.37 -26.76 13.43
N HIS A 228 -7.60 -27.83 13.48
CA HIS A 228 -7.41 -28.74 12.34
C HIS A 228 -8.72 -29.35 11.84
N LEU A 229 -9.59 -29.79 12.76
CA LEU A 229 -10.90 -30.33 12.39
C LEU A 229 -11.80 -29.29 11.74
N ARG A 230 -11.81 -28.05 12.26
CA ARG A 230 -12.55 -26.93 11.67
C ARG A 230 -12.03 -26.59 10.26
N LEU A 231 -10.71 -26.57 10.07
CA LEU A 231 -10.10 -26.37 8.76
C LEU A 231 -10.52 -27.46 7.77
N ALA A 232 -10.38 -28.72 8.15
CA ALA A 232 -10.80 -29.87 7.32
C ALA A 232 -12.28 -29.77 6.92
N LEU A 233 -13.16 -29.45 7.87
CA LEU A 233 -14.57 -29.25 7.60
C LEU A 233 -14.82 -28.11 6.62
N SER A 234 -14.13 -26.99 6.80
CA SER A 234 -14.27 -25.82 5.92
C SER A 234 -13.85 -26.14 4.49
N GLU A 235 -12.80 -26.96 4.29
CA GLU A 235 -12.35 -27.43 2.97
C GLU A 235 -13.39 -28.34 2.31
N VAL A 236 -13.95 -29.28 3.05
CA VAL A 236 -15.04 -30.16 2.55
C VAL A 236 -16.24 -29.33 2.11
N MET A 237 -16.65 -28.34 2.92
CA MET A 237 -17.77 -27.47 2.59
C MET A 237 -17.47 -26.61 1.35
N ARG A 238 -16.27 -26.04 1.24
CA ARG A 238 -15.85 -25.31 0.04
C ARG A 238 -15.87 -26.17 -1.23
N GLY A 239 -15.53 -27.45 -1.11
CA GLY A 239 -15.56 -28.40 -2.23
C GLY A 239 -16.96 -28.68 -2.78
N VAL A 240 -18.00 -28.50 -1.96
CA VAL A 240 -19.41 -28.71 -2.34
C VAL A 240 -20.09 -27.44 -2.87
N LEU A 241 -19.60 -26.28 -2.43
CA LEU A 241 -20.17 -24.99 -2.79
C LEU A 241 -19.78 -24.55 -4.21
N ARG A 242 -20.66 -23.78 -4.84
CA ARG A 242 -20.34 -23.14 -6.13
C ARG A 242 -19.44 -21.94 -5.94
N PRO A 243 -18.66 -21.49 -6.96
CA PRO A 243 -17.79 -20.32 -6.85
C PRO A 243 -18.48 -19.01 -6.43
N LYS A 244 -19.80 -18.93 -6.58
CA LYS A 244 -20.62 -17.75 -6.22
C LYS A 244 -21.24 -17.84 -4.83
N ASP A 245 -21.22 -19.03 -4.22
CA ASP A 245 -21.75 -19.23 -2.87
C ASP A 245 -20.76 -18.71 -1.83
N ILE A 246 -21.28 -18.20 -0.73
CA ILE A 246 -20.49 -17.62 0.33
C ILE A 246 -20.59 -18.52 1.56
N LEU A 247 -19.46 -19.02 2.02
CA LEU A 247 -19.33 -19.75 3.28
C LEU A 247 -18.88 -18.79 4.35
N CYS A 248 -19.56 -18.76 5.49
CA CYS A 248 -19.22 -17.93 6.64
C CYS A 248 -19.16 -18.78 7.90
N PHE A 249 -18.35 -18.36 8.86
CA PHE A 249 -18.31 -18.96 10.18
C PHE A 249 -18.98 -18.03 11.19
N LEU A 250 -20.00 -18.53 11.89
CA LEU A 250 -20.82 -17.72 12.79
C LEU A 250 -20.36 -17.78 14.25
N GLY A 251 -19.45 -18.66 14.57
CA GLY A 251 -18.96 -18.93 15.91
C GLY A 251 -19.27 -20.34 16.36
N ASP A 252 -18.85 -20.67 17.57
CA ASP A 252 -19.03 -21.98 18.21
C ASP A 252 -20.29 -22.03 19.10
N ASP A 253 -21.09 -20.95 19.17
CA ASP A 253 -22.29 -20.82 20.03
C ASP A 253 -23.54 -21.35 19.36
#